data_af91c0cc67b126a35ba2c808f98a3a3b
#
_entry.id   af91c0cc67b126a35ba2c808f98a3a3b
#
_cell.length_a   1.000
_cell.length_b   1.000
_cell.length_c   1.000
_cell.angle_alpha   90.00
_cell.angle_beta   90.00
_cell.angle_gamma   90.00
#
_symmetry.space_group_name_H-M   'P 1'
#
loop_
_entity.id
_entity.type
_entity.pdbx_description
1 polymer ?
#
loop_
_entity_poly.entity_id
_entity_poly.type
_entity_poly.pdbx_seq_one_letter_code
_entity_poly.pdbx_strand_id
1 'polypeptide(L)'
;MGTAKHAVVAAVLIAVSVWLGHLHVVSQSYHPVVRLSSPDGLVYTAVQDATHERKDCGAANDRFLGPVKQACKDCRVVLARCERQLEGLELDVHQGRQISHPVVAGPGVRMAIAGPEGTAKASCEHIAQQMVRNGLRSAACVRPA
;
A
#
# COMPACT_ATOMS: atom_id res chain seq x y z
N MET A 1 48.79 18.33 -19.52
CA MET A 1 47.90 17.21 -19.86
C MET A 1 47.42 16.37 -18.66
N GLY A 2 47.86 16.60 -17.45
CA GLY A 2 47.42 15.85 -16.26
C GLY A 2 46.05 16.26 -15.67
N THR A 3 45.70 17.51 -15.71
CA THR A 3 44.50 18.08 -15.04
C THR A 3 43.18 17.63 -15.66
N ALA A 4 43.07 17.44 -16.96
CA ALA A 4 41.84 17.04 -17.62
C ALA A 4 41.44 15.59 -17.30
N LYS A 5 42.42 14.68 -17.17
CA LYS A 5 42.15 13.26 -16.83
C LYS A 5 41.62 13.11 -15.39
N HIS A 6 42.14 13.89 -14.45
CA HIS A 6 41.68 13.87 -13.05
C HIS A 6 40.27 14.45 -12.91
N ALA A 7 39.90 15.49 -13.67
CA ALA A 7 38.59 16.08 -13.67
C ALA A 7 37.50 15.10 -14.18
N VAL A 8 37.84 14.34 -15.26
CA VAL A 8 36.90 13.34 -15.80
C VAL A 8 36.68 12.18 -14.82
N VAL A 9 37.73 11.67 -14.20
CA VAL A 9 37.63 10.60 -13.20
C VAL A 9 36.80 11.04 -11.98
N ALA A 10 37.04 12.27 -11.49
CA ALA A 10 36.26 12.81 -10.38
C ALA A 10 34.76 12.97 -10.73
N ALA A 11 34.44 13.45 -11.93
CA ALA A 11 33.06 13.58 -12.39
C ALA A 11 32.34 12.23 -12.50
N VAL A 12 33.02 11.20 -13.01
CA VAL A 12 32.48 9.85 -13.11
C VAL A 12 32.22 9.25 -11.71
N LEU A 13 33.16 9.41 -10.78
CA LEU A 13 32.98 8.92 -9.41
C LEU A 13 31.81 9.59 -8.69
N ILE A 14 31.62 10.91 -8.87
CA ILE A 14 30.48 11.62 -8.31
C ILE A 14 29.16 11.11 -8.92
N ALA A 15 29.09 10.97 -10.24
CA ALA A 15 27.90 10.46 -10.91
C ALA A 15 27.52 9.05 -10.46
N VAL A 16 28.50 8.15 -10.33
CA VAL A 16 28.29 6.78 -9.83
C VAL A 16 27.81 6.79 -8.36
N SER A 17 28.40 7.63 -7.52
CA SER A 17 28.01 7.75 -6.11
C SER A 17 26.58 8.27 -5.94
N VAL A 18 26.17 9.25 -6.74
CA VAL A 18 24.79 9.78 -6.75
C VAL A 18 23.82 8.71 -7.25
N TRP A 19 24.17 7.97 -8.29
CA TRP A 19 23.33 6.90 -8.83
C TRP A 19 23.17 5.73 -7.85
N LEU A 20 24.25 5.28 -7.21
CA LEU A 20 24.20 4.26 -6.17
C LEU A 20 23.41 4.73 -4.94
N GLY A 21 23.55 5.98 -4.53
CA GLY A 21 22.76 6.58 -3.47
C GLY A 21 21.28 6.61 -3.81
N HIS A 22 20.91 6.96 -5.05
CA HIS A 22 19.53 6.94 -5.51
C HIS A 22 18.94 5.53 -5.51
N LEU A 23 19.68 4.53 -6.01
CA LEU A 23 19.25 3.12 -5.96
C LEU A 23 19.06 2.63 -4.52
N HIS A 24 19.94 3.03 -3.60
CA HIS A 24 19.83 2.65 -2.20
C HIS A 24 18.58 3.26 -1.54
N VAL A 25 18.27 4.53 -1.81
CA VAL A 25 17.06 5.19 -1.31
C VAL A 25 15.79 4.52 -1.86
N VAL A 26 15.75 4.21 -3.14
CA VAL A 26 14.62 3.50 -3.77
C VAL A 26 14.46 2.09 -3.18
N SER A 27 15.57 1.40 -2.87
CA SER A 27 15.53 0.06 -2.27
C SER A 27 15.08 0.01 -0.80
N GLN A 28 14.99 1.16 -0.12
CA GLN A 28 14.57 1.29 1.28
C GLN A 28 13.12 1.71 1.46
N SER A 29 12.28 1.61 0.43
CA SER A 29 10.85 1.86 0.56
C SER A 29 10.17 0.76 1.37
N TYR A 30 9.20 1.15 2.19
CA TYR A 30 8.40 0.25 2.99
C TYR A 30 6.92 0.44 2.66
N HIS A 31 6.23 -0.66 2.37
CA HIS A 31 4.80 -0.68 2.11
C HIS A 31 4.04 -1.06 3.37
N PRO A 32 3.19 -0.17 3.90
CA PRO A 32 2.31 -0.53 5.00
C PRO A 32 1.23 -1.51 4.51
N VAL A 33 1.14 -2.67 5.13
CA VAL A 33 0.17 -3.73 4.82
C VAL A 33 -0.61 -4.08 6.07
N VAL A 34 -1.94 -4.09 5.95
CA VAL A 34 -2.86 -4.49 7.01
C VAL A 34 -3.81 -5.55 6.49
N ARG A 35 -3.99 -6.62 7.25
CA ARG A 35 -5.01 -7.63 6.97
C ARG A 35 -5.95 -7.76 8.17
N LEU A 36 -7.24 -7.74 7.87
CA LEU A 36 -8.32 -7.82 8.86
C LEU A 36 -9.27 -8.96 8.48
N SER A 37 -9.86 -9.58 9.48
CA SER A 37 -11.00 -10.50 9.27
C SER A 37 -12.21 -9.99 10.02
N SER A 38 -13.38 -10.08 9.41
CA SER A 38 -14.67 -9.75 10.02
C SER A 38 -15.46 -11.00 10.42
N PRO A 39 -16.42 -10.87 11.35
CA PRO A 39 -17.23 -12.03 11.80
C PRO A 39 -18.08 -12.67 10.71
N ASP A 40 -18.43 -11.91 9.66
CA ASP A 40 -19.19 -12.39 8.50
C ASP A 40 -18.35 -13.11 7.43
N GLY A 41 -17.08 -13.41 7.74
CA GLY A 41 -16.19 -14.19 6.89
C GLY A 41 -15.47 -13.41 5.81
N LEU A 42 -15.48 -12.07 5.89
CA LEU A 42 -14.69 -11.25 4.98
C LEU A 42 -13.24 -11.10 5.48
N VAL A 43 -12.31 -11.10 4.53
CA VAL A 43 -10.90 -10.80 4.76
C VAL A 43 -10.51 -9.58 3.93
N TYR A 44 -10.08 -8.54 4.61
CA TYR A 44 -9.63 -7.29 4.00
C TYR A 44 -8.10 -7.27 3.97
N THR A 45 -7.53 -7.07 2.80
CA THR A 45 -6.08 -6.90 2.62
C THR A 45 -5.82 -5.51 2.06
N ALA A 46 -5.38 -4.59 2.91
CA ALA A 46 -5.07 -3.21 2.55
C ALA A 46 -3.58 -3.02 2.34
N VAL A 47 -3.21 -2.41 1.22
CA VAL A 47 -1.85 -1.99 0.89
C VAL A 47 -1.87 -0.48 0.69
N GLN A 48 -1.01 0.22 1.41
CA GLN A 48 -0.90 1.67 1.35
C GLN A 48 0.30 2.09 0.51
N ASP A 49 0.37 3.37 0.16
CA ASP A 49 1.52 3.94 -0.53
C ASP A 49 2.80 3.73 0.26
N ALA A 50 3.90 3.52 -0.45
CA ALA A 50 5.20 3.30 0.16
C ALA A 50 5.69 4.51 0.95
N THR A 51 6.37 4.25 2.05
CA THR A 51 7.08 5.23 2.86
C THR A 51 8.59 5.02 2.77
N HIS A 52 9.39 6.05 3.03
CA HIS A 52 10.86 5.93 3.00
C HIS A 52 11.42 5.27 4.26
N GLU A 53 10.81 5.52 5.41
CA GLU A 53 11.29 5.01 6.69
C GLU A 53 10.33 4.00 7.29
N ARG A 54 10.89 3.00 7.96
CA ARG A 54 10.10 1.96 8.63
C ARG A 54 9.18 2.51 9.72
N LYS A 55 9.63 3.55 10.45
CA LYS A 55 8.79 4.22 11.46
C LYS A 55 7.55 4.89 10.86
N ASP A 56 7.70 5.50 9.69
CA ASP A 56 6.59 6.16 8.99
C ASP A 56 5.58 5.14 8.45
N CYS A 57 6.08 3.99 8.02
CA CYS A 57 5.26 2.85 7.63
C CYS A 57 4.44 2.32 8.83
N GLY A 58 5.06 2.14 9.99
CA GLY A 58 4.37 1.75 11.22
C GLY A 58 3.29 2.77 11.61
N ALA A 59 3.63 4.06 11.56
CA ALA A 59 2.68 5.15 11.83
C ALA A 59 1.52 5.18 10.82
N ALA A 60 1.77 4.85 9.55
CA ALA A 60 0.71 4.72 8.54
C ALA A 60 -0.26 3.59 8.86
N ASN A 61 0.23 2.42 9.28
CA ASN A 61 -0.61 1.31 9.74
C ASN A 61 -1.46 1.71 10.95
N ASP A 62 -0.89 2.40 11.93
CA ASP A 62 -1.61 2.85 13.12
C ASP A 62 -2.71 3.87 12.77
N ARG A 63 -2.43 4.82 11.88
CA ARG A 63 -3.43 5.79 11.39
C ARG A 63 -4.55 5.12 10.61
N PHE A 64 -4.25 4.08 9.84
CA PHE A 64 -5.26 3.30 9.12
C PHE A 64 -6.14 2.50 10.09
N LEU A 65 -5.55 1.83 11.07
CA LEU A 65 -6.26 0.96 12.02
C LEU A 65 -7.14 1.73 13.01
N GLY A 66 -6.80 2.95 13.37
CA GLY A 66 -7.58 3.75 14.33
C GLY A 66 -9.06 3.84 13.95
N PRO A 67 -9.42 4.47 12.82
CA PRO A 67 -10.81 4.55 12.36
C PRO A 67 -11.45 3.18 12.08
N VAL A 68 -10.68 2.23 11.57
CA VAL A 68 -11.16 0.87 11.25
C VAL A 68 -11.63 0.14 12.51
N LYS A 69 -10.87 0.21 13.60
CA LYS A 69 -11.23 -0.38 14.89
C LYS A 69 -12.49 0.26 15.50
N GLN A 70 -12.72 1.55 15.24
CA GLN A 70 -13.95 2.23 15.67
C GLN A 70 -15.16 1.80 14.83
N ALA A 71 -14.97 1.65 13.53
CA ALA A 71 -16.03 1.25 12.59
C ALA A 71 -16.40 -0.24 12.70
N CYS A 72 -15.44 -1.10 12.98
CA CYS A 72 -15.61 -2.54 13.10
C CYS A 72 -15.00 -3.05 14.42
N LYS A 73 -15.78 -3.02 15.48
CA LYS A 73 -15.32 -3.45 16.82
C LYS A 73 -15.01 -4.94 16.91
N ASP A 74 -15.69 -5.76 16.11
CA ASP A 74 -15.55 -7.21 16.09
C ASP A 74 -14.57 -7.70 15.02
N CYS A 75 -13.97 -6.79 14.25
CA CYS A 75 -12.91 -7.14 13.32
C CYS A 75 -11.63 -7.50 14.05
N ARG A 76 -10.97 -8.54 13.56
CA ARG A 76 -9.68 -8.99 14.07
C ARG A 76 -8.56 -8.53 13.14
N VAL A 77 -7.53 -7.90 13.71
CA VAL A 77 -6.28 -7.62 12.99
C VAL A 77 -5.52 -8.94 12.85
N VAL A 78 -5.39 -9.46 11.62
CA VAL A 78 -4.64 -10.67 11.32
C VAL A 78 -3.16 -10.36 11.22
N LEU A 79 -2.83 -9.26 10.55
CA LEU A 79 -1.47 -8.73 10.48
C LEU A 79 -1.48 -7.21 10.24
N ALA A 80 -0.44 -6.55 10.72
CA ALA A 80 -0.08 -5.17 10.37
C ALA A 80 1.44 -5.12 10.30
N ARG A 81 2.00 -4.95 9.11
CA ARG A 81 3.42 -5.05 8.87
C ARG A 81 3.92 -4.06 7.83
N CYS A 82 5.22 -3.90 7.76
CA CYS A 82 5.92 -3.05 6.80
C CYS A 82 6.78 -3.93 5.90
N GLU A 83 6.39 -4.05 4.64
CA GLU A 83 7.06 -4.89 3.67
C GLU A 83 7.99 -4.06 2.78
N ARG A 84 9.20 -4.54 2.60
CA ARG A 84 10.13 -3.96 1.60
C ARG A 84 9.75 -4.39 0.19
N GLN A 85 9.26 -5.60 0.05
CA GLN A 85 8.88 -6.20 -1.22
C GLN A 85 7.50 -6.82 -1.07
N LEU A 86 6.58 -6.39 -1.90
CA LEU A 86 5.24 -6.97 -1.97
C LEU A 86 5.25 -8.20 -2.89
N GLU A 87 4.48 -9.22 -2.53
CA GLU A 87 4.35 -10.45 -3.30
C GLU A 87 2.88 -10.88 -3.40
N GLY A 88 2.56 -11.71 -4.39
CA GLY A 88 1.24 -12.29 -4.56
C GLY A 88 0.11 -11.28 -4.60
N LEU A 89 -0.94 -11.53 -3.83
CA LEU A 89 -2.14 -10.68 -3.77
C LEU A 89 -1.80 -9.21 -3.41
N GLU A 90 -0.90 -8.99 -2.48
CA GLU A 90 -0.52 -7.64 -2.03
C GLU A 90 0.12 -6.84 -3.16
N LEU A 91 0.98 -7.48 -3.96
CA LEU A 91 1.58 -6.87 -5.14
C LEU A 91 0.53 -6.56 -6.22
N ASP A 92 -0.37 -7.49 -6.50
CA ASP A 92 -1.42 -7.32 -7.49
C ASP A 92 -2.38 -6.18 -7.11
N VAL A 93 -2.77 -6.11 -5.84
CA VAL A 93 -3.59 -5.01 -5.29
C VAL A 93 -2.88 -3.67 -5.42
N HIS A 94 -1.60 -3.61 -5.02
CA HIS A 94 -0.80 -2.39 -5.10
C HIS A 94 -0.66 -1.87 -6.54
N GLN A 95 -0.39 -2.77 -7.48
CA GLN A 95 -0.24 -2.44 -8.90
C GLN A 95 -1.56 -2.18 -9.63
N GLY A 96 -2.69 -2.37 -8.97
CA GLY A 96 -4.01 -2.23 -9.58
C GLY A 96 -4.29 -3.28 -10.65
N ARG A 97 -3.68 -4.45 -10.55
CA ARG A 97 -3.98 -5.58 -11.42
C ARG A 97 -5.38 -6.09 -11.16
N GLN A 98 -6.00 -6.61 -12.21
CA GLN A 98 -7.29 -7.23 -12.08
C GLN A 98 -7.16 -8.56 -11.34
N ILE A 99 -7.92 -8.72 -10.26
CA ILE A 99 -7.92 -9.91 -9.41
C ILE A 99 -9.35 -10.45 -9.26
N SER A 100 -9.50 -11.64 -8.72
CA SER A 100 -10.79 -12.30 -8.50
C SER A 100 -11.64 -11.72 -7.36
N HIS A 101 -11.14 -10.73 -6.65
CA HIS A 101 -11.82 -10.08 -5.54
C HIS A 101 -12.16 -8.63 -5.87
N PRO A 102 -13.27 -8.07 -5.32
CA PRO A 102 -13.50 -6.62 -5.40
C PRO A 102 -12.43 -5.86 -4.64
N VAL A 103 -12.03 -4.70 -5.17
CA VAL A 103 -10.99 -3.84 -4.60
C VAL A 103 -11.53 -2.45 -4.36
N VAL A 104 -11.42 -1.96 -3.13
CA VAL A 104 -11.60 -0.53 -2.85
C VAL A 104 -10.33 0.18 -3.25
N ALA A 105 -10.40 1.06 -4.23
CA ALA A 105 -9.31 1.92 -4.66
C ALA A 105 -9.56 3.34 -4.18
N GLY A 106 -8.71 3.85 -3.33
CA GLY A 106 -8.76 5.22 -2.81
C GLY A 106 -7.39 5.90 -2.86
N PRO A 107 -7.32 7.20 -2.56
CA PRO A 107 -6.05 7.90 -2.47
C PRO A 107 -5.14 7.28 -1.40
N GLY A 108 -3.95 6.84 -1.80
CA GLY A 108 -2.96 6.30 -0.89
C GLY A 108 -3.21 4.90 -0.35
N VAL A 109 -4.31 4.24 -0.75
CA VAL A 109 -4.65 2.89 -0.27
C VAL A 109 -5.46 2.11 -1.31
N ARG A 110 -5.17 0.82 -1.41
CA ARG A 110 -5.98 -0.16 -2.12
C ARG A 110 -6.26 -1.34 -1.21
N MET A 111 -7.48 -1.86 -1.23
CA MET A 111 -7.90 -2.91 -0.33
C MET A 111 -8.73 -3.97 -1.05
N ALA A 112 -8.20 -5.18 -1.13
CA ALA A 112 -8.94 -6.34 -1.63
C ALA A 112 -9.86 -6.90 -0.53
N ILE A 113 -11.04 -7.35 -0.94
CA ILE A 113 -12.03 -7.94 -0.04
C ILE A 113 -12.34 -9.35 -0.51
N ALA A 114 -11.83 -10.33 0.21
CA ALA A 114 -12.08 -11.77 -0.04
C ALA A 114 -13.21 -12.29 0.85
N GLY A 115 -14.02 -13.19 0.33
CA GLY A 115 -15.12 -13.82 1.05
C GLY A 115 -16.30 -14.11 0.12
N PRO A 116 -17.50 -14.37 0.67
CA PRO A 116 -18.69 -14.60 -0.14
C PRO A 116 -18.95 -13.44 -1.10
N GLU A 117 -19.14 -13.75 -2.39
CA GLU A 117 -19.16 -12.76 -3.47
C GLU A 117 -20.11 -11.59 -3.25
N GLY A 118 -21.35 -11.87 -2.90
CA GLY A 118 -22.37 -10.84 -2.65
C GLY A 118 -22.02 -9.95 -1.46
N THR A 119 -21.49 -10.52 -0.38
CA THR A 119 -21.09 -9.80 0.84
C THR A 119 -19.84 -8.97 0.57
N ALA A 120 -18.87 -9.53 -0.12
CA ALA A 120 -17.63 -8.82 -0.48
C ALA A 120 -17.92 -7.62 -1.39
N LYS A 121 -18.79 -7.78 -2.39
CA LYS A 121 -19.21 -6.70 -3.28
C LYS A 121 -19.93 -5.59 -2.52
N ALA A 122 -20.91 -5.95 -1.69
CA ALA A 122 -21.66 -4.97 -0.91
C ALA A 122 -20.74 -4.19 0.06
N SER A 123 -19.82 -4.88 0.72
CA SER A 123 -18.82 -4.25 1.58
C SER A 123 -17.91 -3.30 0.83
N CYS A 124 -17.44 -3.69 -0.36
CA CYS A 124 -16.61 -2.86 -1.22
C CYS A 124 -17.31 -1.54 -1.60
N GLU A 125 -18.54 -1.62 -2.07
CA GLU A 125 -19.34 -0.46 -2.45
C GLU A 125 -19.64 0.44 -1.24
N HIS A 126 -19.96 -0.14 -0.10
CA HIS A 126 -20.23 0.60 1.13
C HIS A 126 -18.98 1.36 1.61
N ILE A 127 -17.82 0.70 1.65
CA ILE A 127 -16.56 1.33 2.09
C ILE A 127 -16.17 2.46 1.15
N ALA A 128 -16.24 2.25 -0.16
CA ALA A 128 -15.95 3.30 -1.14
C ALA A 128 -16.85 4.53 -0.96
N GLN A 129 -18.14 4.33 -0.71
CA GLN A 129 -19.08 5.41 -0.43
C GLN A 129 -18.75 6.14 0.88
N GLN A 130 -18.40 5.42 1.94
CA GLN A 130 -17.99 6.02 3.22
C GLN A 130 -16.72 6.85 3.07
N MET A 131 -15.73 6.38 2.29
CA MET A 131 -14.52 7.14 2.00
C MET A 131 -14.84 8.46 1.31
N VAL A 132 -15.73 8.45 0.31
CA VAL A 132 -16.18 9.67 -0.38
C VAL A 132 -16.92 10.63 0.57
N ARG A 133 -17.81 10.11 1.43
CA ARG A 133 -18.54 10.91 2.42
C ARG A 133 -17.60 11.55 3.44
N ASN A 134 -16.48 10.89 3.76
CA ASN A 134 -15.47 11.42 4.66
C ASN A 134 -14.44 12.35 3.95
N GLY A 135 -14.73 12.78 2.72
CA GLY A 135 -13.94 13.76 2.00
C GLY A 135 -12.79 13.19 1.17
N LEU A 136 -12.65 11.87 1.08
CA LEU A 136 -11.68 11.23 0.20
C LEU A 136 -12.22 11.22 -1.23
N ARG A 137 -11.76 12.16 -2.03
CA ARG A 137 -12.13 12.25 -3.46
C ARG A 137 -11.62 11.00 -4.19
N SER A 138 -12.38 10.53 -5.16
CA SER A 138 -12.03 9.44 -6.08
C SER A 138 -11.94 8.02 -5.50
N ALA A 139 -12.46 7.74 -4.31
CA ALA A 139 -12.60 6.37 -3.85
C ALA A 139 -13.67 5.62 -4.65
N ALA A 140 -13.36 4.41 -5.10
CA ALA A 140 -14.26 3.59 -5.91
C ALA A 140 -14.09 2.09 -5.58
N CYS A 141 -15.19 1.34 -5.75
CA CYS A 141 -15.13 -0.11 -5.76
C CYS A 141 -14.83 -0.60 -7.19
N VAL A 142 -13.68 -1.25 -7.37
CA VAL A 142 -13.28 -1.88 -8.62
C VAL A 142 -13.78 -3.33 -8.61
N ARG A 143 -14.54 -3.69 -9.64
CA ARG A 143 -15.11 -5.04 -9.76
C ARG A 143 -14.03 -6.07 -10.10
N PRO A 144 -14.18 -7.32 -9.63
CA PRO A 144 -13.31 -8.41 -10.05
C PRO A 144 -13.42 -8.70 -11.55
N ALA A 145 -12.42 -9.38 -12.03
CA ALA A 145 -12.37 -9.84 -13.43
C ALA A 145 -13.51 -10.80 -13.75
#